data_6a6ab21641d15550a34e8806bd31023f
#
_entry.id   6a6ab21641d15550a34e8806bd31023f
#
_cell.length_a   1.000
_cell.length_b   1.000
_cell.length_c   1.000
_cell.angle_alpha   90.00
_cell.angle_beta   90.00
_cell.angle_gamma   90.00
#
_symmetry.space_group_name_H-M   'P 1'
#
loop_
_entity.id
_entity.type
_entity.pdbx_description
1 polymer ?
#
loop_
_entity_poly.entity_id
_entity_poly.type
_entity_poly.pdbx_seq_one_letter_code
_entity_poly.pdbx_strand_id
1 'polypeptide(L)'
;HVGTTDNLMSCEEWDNECGKVYKGMIDAGVESVMIGHIRLPEYQRKLKPGIKDNEIMPATIAPELLQGLLREQLGFNGLIITDATHMVGLTSQIRREDMIPTTIAAGCDMILYYRDKDEDTQALKTGLEKGILTMERLDEAVTRVLAFKAMLKLHTKKANGTLIPPAEGLSVIGCDEH
;
A
#
# COMPACT_ATOMS: atom_id res chain seq x y z
N HIS A 1 -14.97 9.23 3.80
CA HIS A 1 -14.74 8.66 5.13
C HIS A 1 -15.98 7.97 5.74
N VAL A 2 -17.16 8.09 5.13
CA VAL A 2 -18.42 7.53 5.66
C VAL A 2 -18.84 6.21 4.99
N GLY A 3 -18.08 5.72 4.03
CA GLY A 3 -18.34 4.47 3.31
C GLY A 3 -17.28 4.15 2.28
N THR A 4 -17.46 3.02 1.59
CA THR A 4 -16.63 2.66 0.43
C THR A 4 -17.03 3.53 -0.75
N THR A 5 -16.03 4.02 -1.49
CA THR A 5 -16.23 4.87 -2.66
C THR A 5 -15.91 4.07 -3.93
N ASP A 6 -16.74 4.22 -4.96
CA ASP A 6 -16.50 3.67 -6.29
C ASP A 6 -16.03 4.78 -7.23
N ASN A 7 -14.92 4.54 -7.90
CA ASN A 7 -14.55 5.30 -9.10
C ASN A 7 -15.20 4.58 -10.29
N LEU A 8 -16.19 5.24 -10.88
CA LEU A 8 -17.01 4.67 -11.97
C LEU A 8 -16.48 5.02 -13.38
N MET A 9 -15.28 5.58 -13.47
CA MET A 9 -14.64 5.82 -14.76
C MET A 9 -14.50 4.51 -15.55
N SER A 10 -14.75 4.57 -16.86
CA SER A 10 -14.31 3.51 -17.76
C SER A 10 -12.78 3.36 -17.70
N CYS A 11 -12.27 2.22 -18.15
CA CYS A 11 -10.81 2.02 -18.20
C CYS A 11 -10.13 3.07 -19.09
N GLU A 12 -10.77 3.48 -20.22
CA GLU A 12 -10.22 4.48 -21.12
C GLU A 12 -10.17 5.88 -20.48
N GLU A 13 -11.25 6.30 -19.80
CA GLU A 13 -11.26 7.57 -19.06
C GLU A 13 -10.20 7.58 -17.96
N TRP A 14 -10.12 6.49 -17.18
CA TRP A 14 -9.13 6.37 -16.14
C TRP A 14 -7.70 6.44 -16.69
N ASP A 15 -7.41 5.72 -17.78
CA ASP A 15 -6.10 5.74 -18.45
C ASP A 15 -5.72 7.14 -18.94
N ASN A 16 -6.71 7.87 -19.49
CA ASN A 16 -6.49 9.20 -20.04
C ASN A 16 -6.37 10.31 -18.99
N GLU A 17 -6.92 10.13 -17.81
CA GLU A 17 -6.89 11.10 -16.71
C GLU A 17 -5.95 10.67 -15.60
N CYS A 18 -6.41 9.76 -14.73
CA CYS A 18 -5.61 9.29 -13.60
C CYS A 18 -4.34 8.54 -14.03
N GLY A 19 -4.46 7.64 -15.01
CA GLY A 19 -3.36 6.82 -15.50
C GLY A 19 -2.19 7.64 -16.02
N LYS A 20 -2.46 8.76 -16.73
CA LYS A 20 -1.41 9.69 -17.18
C LYS A 20 -0.68 10.34 -16.01
N VAL A 21 -1.41 10.70 -14.93
CA VAL A 21 -0.79 11.29 -13.74
C VAL A 21 0.09 10.26 -13.05
N TYR A 22 -0.43 9.04 -12.83
CA TYR A 22 0.37 7.95 -12.25
C TYR A 22 1.62 7.67 -13.07
N LYS A 23 1.45 7.52 -14.40
CA LYS A 23 2.59 7.25 -15.30
C LYS A 23 3.63 8.37 -15.25
N GLY A 24 3.20 9.63 -15.32
CA GLY A 24 4.08 10.78 -15.22
C GLY A 24 4.85 10.85 -13.90
N MET A 25 4.21 10.55 -12.77
CA MET A 25 4.86 10.50 -11.46
C MET A 25 5.85 9.34 -11.35
N ILE A 26 5.50 8.16 -11.88
CA ILE A 26 6.38 6.98 -11.91
C ILE A 26 7.61 7.27 -12.77
N ASP A 27 7.43 7.84 -13.98
CA ASP A 27 8.53 8.20 -14.87
C ASP A 27 9.42 9.30 -14.29
N ALA A 28 8.86 10.18 -13.44
CA ALA A 28 9.62 11.18 -12.69
C ALA A 28 10.33 10.61 -11.46
N GLY A 29 10.17 9.31 -11.17
CA GLY A 29 10.87 8.62 -10.08
C GLY A 29 10.20 8.74 -8.72
N VAL A 30 8.85 8.80 -8.65
CA VAL A 30 8.15 8.74 -7.36
C VAL A 30 8.50 7.43 -6.65
N GLU A 31 8.86 7.52 -5.39
CA GLU A 31 9.43 6.41 -4.62
C GLU A 31 8.40 5.68 -3.75
N SER A 32 7.27 6.33 -3.45
CA SER A 32 6.18 5.72 -2.69
C SER A 32 4.83 6.20 -3.19
N VAL A 33 3.81 5.32 -3.11
CA VAL A 33 2.42 5.61 -3.48
C VAL A 33 1.51 5.17 -2.34
N MET A 34 0.63 6.07 -1.91
CA MET A 34 -0.44 5.75 -0.95
C MET A 34 -1.68 5.28 -1.70
N ILE A 35 -2.21 4.14 -1.31
CA ILE A 35 -3.40 3.53 -1.93
C ILE A 35 -4.63 3.84 -1.08
N GLY A 36 -5.59 4.54 -1.69
CA GLY A 36 -6.89 4.82 -1.08
C GLY A 36 -7.80 3.59 -1.05
N HIS A 37 -8.78 3.62 -0.13
CA HIS A 37 -9.80 2.56 -0.01
C HIS A 37 -10.95 2.80 -1.01
N ILE A 38 -10.59 2.88 -2.31
CA ILE A 38 -11.50 3.16 -3.41
C ILE A 38 -11.57 1.93 -4.31
N ARG A 39 -12.76 1.57 -4.77
CA ARG A 39 -12.96 0.51 -5.75
C ARG A 39 -12.89 1.08 -7.17
N LEU A 40 -12.33 0.31 -8.10
CA LEU A 40 -12.31 0.61 -9.54
C LEU A 40 -13.00 -0.52 -10.30
N PRO A 41 -14.34 -0.60 -10.28
CA PRO A 41 -15.06 -1.76 -10.79
C PRO A 41 -14.74 -2.12 -12.24
N GLU A 42 -14.64 -1.13 -13.13
CA GLU A 42 -14.36 -1.37 -14.54
C GLU A 42 -12.94 -1.94 -14.76
N TYR A 43 -11.95 -1.41 -14.04
CA TYR A 43 -10.60 -1.94 -14.10
C TYR A 43 -10.50 -3.35 -13.49
N GLN A 44 -11.16 -3.59 -12.36
CA GLN A 44 -11.16 -4.91 -11.72
C GLN A 44 -11.81 -5.96 -12.63
N ARG A 45 -12.91 -5.64 -13.31
CA ARG A 45 -13.53 -6.53 -14.31
C ARG A 45 -12.61 -6.78 -15.52
N LYS A 46 -11.88 -5.76 -15.99
CA LYS A 46 -10.89 -5.88 -17.07
C LYS A 46 -9.74 -6.81 -16.70
N LEU A 47 -9.19 -6.64 -15.49
CA LEU A 47 -8.01 -7.38 -15.03
C LEU A 47 -8.34 -8.78 -14.52
N LYS A 48 -9.56 -8.97 -14.00
CA LYS A 48 -10.06 -10.25 -13.50
C LYS A 48 -11.41 -10.59 -14.15
N PRO A 49 -11.42 -11.06 -15.42
CA PRO A 49 -12.66 -11.41 -16.09
C PRO A 49 -13.50 -12.42 -15.30
N GLY A 50 -14.79 -12.14 -15.16
CA GLY A 50 -15.71 -12.98 -14.40
C GLY A 50 -15.78 -12.68 -12.90
N ILE A 51 -15.06 -11.68 -12.39
CA ILE A 51 -15.23 -11.19 -11.02
C ILE A 51 -16.68 -10.77 -10.77
N LYS A 52 -17.25 -11.22 -9.66
CA LYS A 52 -18.62 -10.86 -9.28
C LYS A 52 -18.62 -9.51 -8.56
N ASP A 53 -19.77 -8.82 -8.58
CA ASP A 53 -19.90 -7.49 -7.96
C ASP A 53 -19.57 -7.49 -6.45
N ASN A 54 -19.92 -8.57 -5.75
CA ASN A 54 -19.59 -8.73 -4.34
C ASN A 54 -18.12 -9.09 -4.06
N GLU A 55 -17.33 -9.35 -5.10
CA GLU A 55 -15.87 -9.61 -5.01
C GLU A 55 -15.05 -8.37 -5.39
N ILE A 56 -15.70 -7.29 -5.84
CA ILE A 56 -15.05 -6.02 -6.13
C ILE A 56 -14.71 -5.34 -4.81
N MET A 57 -13.42 -5.29 -4.50
CA MET A 57 -12.89 -4.80 -3.23
C MET A 57 -12.16 -3.46 -3.39
N PRO A 58 -11.98 -2.68 -2.30
CA PRO A 58 -11.12 -1.50 -2.32
C PRO A 58 -9.70 -1.84 -2.80
N ALA A 59 -9.08 -0.90 -3.52
CA ALA A 59 -7.75 -1.10 -4.11
C ALA A 59 -6.71 -1.62 -3.11
N THR A 60 -6.81 -1.23 -1.84
CA THR A 60 -5.91 -1.67 -0.76
C THR A 60 -5.90 -3.19 -0.52
N ILE A 61 -6.98 -3.87 -0.88
CA ILE A 61 -7.15 -5.34 -0.73
C ILE A 61 -7.51 -6.01 -2.07
N ALA A 62 -7.20 -5.38 -3.18
CA ALA A 62 -7.47 -5.85 -4.54
C ALA A 62 -6.15 -6.13 -5.29
N PRO A 63 -5.65 -7.38 -5.30
CA PRO A 63 -4.38 -7.73 -5.92
C PRO A 63 -4.34 -7.41 -7.41
N GLU A 64 -5.45 -7.51 -8.13
CA GLU A 64 -5.54 -7.15 -9.54
C GLU A 64 -5.21 -5.66 -9.79
N LEU A 65 -5.54 -4.77 -8.85
CA LEU A 65 -5.20 -3.35 -8.96
C LEU A 65 -3.76 -3.07 -8.53
N LEU A 66 -3.29 -3.68 -7.43
CA LEU A 66 -1.95 -3.42 -6.92
C LEU A 66 -0.86 -4.12 -7.74
N GLN A 67 -1.06 -5.38 -8.07
CA GLN A 67 -0.10 -6.13 -8.89
C GLN A 67 -0.35 -5.88 -10.37
N GLY A 68 -1.55 -6.14 -10.87
CA GLY A 68 -1.85 -6.06 -12.30
C GLY A 68 -1.78 -4.63 -12.87
N LEU A 69 -2.45 -3.65 -12.24
CA LEU A 69 -2.43 -2.29 -12.75
C LEU A 69 -1.17 -1.53 -12.32
N LEU A 70 -0.91 -1.41 -11.01
CA LEU A 70 0.14 -0.52 -10.53
C LEU A 70 1.55 -1.07 -10.78
N ARG A 71 1.79 -2.36 -10.42
CA ARG A 71 3.12 -2.97 -10.61
C ARG A 71 3.41 -3.32 -12.07
N GLU A 72 2.51 -4.08 -12.72
CA GLU A 72 2.78 -4.65 -14.05
C GLU A 72 2.52 -3.66 -15.18
N GLN A 73 1.31 -3.06 -15.26
CA GLN A 73 0.97 -2.18 -16.37
C GLN A 73 1.63 -0.80 -16.27
N LEU A 74 1.65 -0.18 -15.09
CA LEU A 74 2.25 1.14 -14.87
C LEU A 74 3.74 1.07 -14.56
N GLY A 75 4.28 -0.11 -14.19
CA GLY A 75 5.70 -0.32 -13.93
C GLY A 75 6.20 0.26 -12.62
N PHE A 76 5.32 0.49 -11.62
CA PHE A 76 5.74 1.03 -10.33
C PHE A 76 6.49 -0.01 -9.48
N ASN A 77 7.74 0.26 -9.13
CA ASN A 77 8.56 -0.63 -8.29
C ASN A 77 8.89 -0.05 -6.90
N GLY A 78 8.34 1.12 -6.56
CA GLY A 78 8.55 1.75 -5.24
C GLY A 78 7.70 1.14 -4.11
N LEU A 79 7.68 1.83 -2.97
CA LEU A 79 6.95 1.42 -1.77
C LEU A 79 5.44 1.70 -1.93
N ILE A 80 4.61 0.70 -1.71
CA ILE A 80 3.16 0.86 -1.64
C ILE A 80 2.73 0.90 -0.17
N ILE A 81 2.14 2.03 0.24
CA ILE A 81 1.59 2.22 1.59
C ILE A 81 0.07 2.32 1.54
N THR A 82 -0.63 1.81 2.53
CA THR A 82 -2.08 1.97 2.63
C THR A 82 -2.46 3.39 3.01
N ASP A 83 -3.70 3.80 2.72
CA ASP A 83 -4.37 4.82 3.51
C ASP A 83 -4.70 4.28 4.91
N ALA A 84 -5.23 5.12 5.79
CA ALA A 84 -5.46 4.78 7.19
C ALA A 84 -6.41 3.58 7.36
N THR A 85 -5.93 2.50 7.96
CA THR A 85 -6.64 1.21 8.06
C THR A 85 -7.90 1.24 8.92
N HIS A 86 -8.12 2.30 9.71
CA HIS A 86 -9.34 2.48 10.51
C HIS A 86 -10.49 3.16 9.74
N MET A 87 -10.27 3.57 8.50
CA MET A 87 -11.31 4.20 7.68
C MET A 87 -12.42 3.22 7.31
N VAL A 88 -13.66 3.69 7.33
CA VAL A 88 -14.86 2.89 7.03
C VAL A 88 -14.81 2.28 5.63
N GLY A 89 -14.16 2.96 4.67
CA GLY A 89 -13.96 2.43 3.31
C GLY A 89 -13.27 1.06 3.27
N LEU A 90 -12.45 0.74 4.27
CA LEU A 90 -11.79 -0.56 4.40
C LEU A 90 -12.49 -1.44 5.44
N THR A 91 -12.76 -0.90 6.65
CA THR A 91 -13.29 -1.69 7.78
C THR A 91 -14.71 -2.25 7.54
N SER A 92 -15.48 -1.67 6.61
CA SER A 92 -16.78 -2.21 6.18
C SER A 92 -16.67 -3.39 5.20
N GLN A 93 -15.49 -3.63 4.63
CA GLN A 93 -15.29 -4.63 3.57
C GLN A 93 -14.59 -5.90 4.07
N ILE A 94 -13.83 -5.81 5.15
CA ILE A 94 -13.02 -6.92 5.66
C ILE A 94 -12.98 -6.89 7.18
N ARG A 95 -12.97 -8.07 7.80
CA ARG A 95 -12.85 -8.22 9.26
C ARG A 95 -11.46 -7.80 9.71
N ARG A 96 -11.36 -7.19 10.89
CA ARG A 96 -10.10 -6.66 11.42
C ARG A 96 -8.98 -7.72 11.48
N GLU A 97 -9.32 -8.93 11.89
CA GLU A 97 -8.37 -10.04 12.04
C GLU A 97 -7.72 -10.47 10.72
N ASP A 98 -8.44 -10.32 9.60
CA ASP A 98 -7.95 -10.69 8.26
C ASP A 98 -7.43 -9.50 7.46
N MET A 99 -7.71 -8.27 7.91
CA MET A 99 -7.40 -7.03 7.19
C MET A 99 -5.90 -6.87 6.93
N ILE A 100 -5.08 -6.95 7.98
CA ILE A 100 -3.65 -6.71 7.87
C ILE A 100 -2.96 -7.73 6.96
N PRO A 101 -3.13 -9.06 7.15
CA PRO A 101 -2.51 -10.02 6.25
C PRO A 101 -3.04 -9.93 4.82
N THR A 102 -4.34 -9.67 4.60
CA THR A 102 -4.91 -9.51 3.25
C THR A 102 -4.37 -8.29 2.54
N THR A 103 -4.16 -7.18 3.25
CA THR A 103 -3.60 -5.95 2.69
C THR A 103 -2.18 -6.17 2.18
N ILE A 104 -1.34 -6.84 2.97
CA ILE A 104 0.03 -7.19 2.53
C ILE A 104 -0.02 -8.21 1.39
N ALA A 105 -0.86 -9.23 1.49
CA ALA A 105 -1.02 -10.24 0.43
C ALA A 105 -1.47 -9.62 -0.90
N ALA A 106 -2.35 -8.61 -0.87
CA ALA A 106 -2.81 -7.91 -2.07
C ALA A 106 -1.71 -7.10 -2.76
N GLY A 107 -0.68 -6.65 -2.04
CA GLY A 107 0.44 -5.94 -2.66
C GLY A 107 0.94 -4.70 -1.94
N CYS A 108 0.31 -4.29 -0.84
CA CYS A 108 0.86 -3.21 0.00
C CYS A 108 2.13 -3.69 0.73
N ASP A 109 3.10 -2.80 0.89
CA ASP A 109 4.36 -3.10 1.56
C ASP A 109 4.39 -2.53 2.99
N MET A 110 3.56 -1.53 3.27
CA MET A 110 3.50 -0.85 4.56
C MET A 110 2.06 -0.49 4.92
N ILE A 111 1.75 -0.57 6.21
CA ILE A 111 0.43 -0.27 6.79
C ILE A 111 0.44 1.10 7.45
N LEU A 112 -0.56 1.92 7.15
CA LEU A 112 -0.81 3.21 7.78
C LEU A 112 -2.22 3.17 8.41
N TYR A 113 -2.43 3.38 9.64
CA TYR A 113 -1.68 3.32 10.86
C TYR A 113 -1.84 1.93 11.51
N TYR A 114 -0.95 1.49 12.35
CA TYR A 114 -1.24 0.35 13.22
C TYR A 114 -2.23 0.78 14.33
N ARG A 115 -3.11 -0.12 14.75
CA ARG A 115 -4.01 0.12 15.87
C ARG A 115 -3.37 -0.28 17.18
N ASP A 116 -2.85 -1.48 17.20
CA ASP A 116 -2.09 -2.06 18.30
C ASP A 116 -0.98 -2.93 17.71
N LYS A 117 0.24 -2.72 18.17
CA LYS A 117 1.43 -3.40 17.61
C LYS A 117 1.36 -4.92 17.78
N ASP A 118 0.91 -5.38 18.94
CA ASP A 118 0.91 -6.80 19.26
C ASP A 118 -0.25 -7.50 18.56
N GLU A 119 -1.43 -6.87 18.51
CA GLU A 119 -2.61 -7.34 17.76
C GLU A 119 -2.28 -7.46 16.26
N ASP A 120 -1.73 -6.42 15.66
CA ASP A 120 -1.43 -6.40 14.23
C ASP A 120 -0.30 -7.38 13.86
N THR A 121 0.70 -7.55 14.74
CA THR A 121 1.74 -8.57 14.57
C THR A 121 1.16 -9.98 14.67
N GLN A 122 0.24 -10.21 15.61
CA GLN A 122 -0.44 -11.50 15.73
C GLN A 122 -1.33 -11.80 14.52
N ALA A 123 -2.00 -10.77 13.98
CA ALA A 123 -2.79 -10.92 12.75
C ALA A 123 -1.93 -11.36 11.56
N LEU A 124 -0.72 -10.80 11.39
CA LEU A 124 0.23 -11.24 10.36
C LEU A 124 0.64 -12.71 10.54
N LYS A 125 1.00 -13.13 11.76
CA LYS A 125 1.35 -14.52 12.05
C LYS A 125 0.21 -15.48 11.73
N THR A 126 -1.00 -15.14 12.21
CA THR A 126 -2.20 -15.91 11.92
C THR A 126 -2.53 -15.96 10.42
N GLY A 127 -2.29 -14.86 9.70
CA GLY A 127 -2.43 -14.80 8.24
C GLY A 127 -1.48 -15.74 7.49
N LEU A 128 -0.25 -15.87 7.96
CA LEU A 128 0.73 -16.85 7.45
C LEU A 128 0.27 -18.29 7.74
N GLU A 129 -0.15 -18.58 8.96
CA GLU A 129 -0.66 -19.91 9.36
C GLU A 129 -1.89 -20.33 8.55
N LYS A 130 -2.81 -19.40 8.26
CA LYS A 130 -4.01 -19.62 7.45
C LYS A 130 -3.75 -19.63 5.94
N GLY A 131 -2.54 -19.30 5.48
CA GLY A 131 -2.21 -19.17 4.06
C GLY A 131 -2.85 -17.95 3.36
N ILE A 132 -3.33 -16.95 4.10
CA ILE A 132 -3.80 -15.67 3.55
C ILE A 132 -2.62 -14.87 3.01
N LEU A 133 -1.50 -14.90 3.72
CA LEU A 133 -0.23 -14.27 3.36
C LEU A 133 0.84 -15.33 3.22
N THR A 134 1.71 -15.21 2.22
CA THR A 134 2.88 -16.09 2.07
C THR A 134 4.15 -15.43 2.62
N MET A 135 5.13 -16.24 3.00
CA MET A 135 6.44 -15.74 3.46
C MET A 135 7.14 -14.96 2.35
N GLU A 136 7.07 -15.45 1.10
CA GLU A 136 7.67 -14.78 -0.06
C GLU A 136 7.12 -13.37 -0.22
N ARG A 137 5.79 -13.19 -0.11
CA ARG A 137 5.17 -11.86 -0.22
C ARG A 137 5.53 -10.96 0.95
N LEU A 138 5.62 -11.52 2.16
CA LEU A 138 6.07 -10.77 3.34
C LEU A 138 7.53 -10.32 3.20
N ASP A 139 8.43 -11.21 2.77
CA ASP A 139 9.85 -10.90 2.54
C ASP A 139 10.02 -9.84 1.45
N GLU A 140 9.22 -9.91 0.39
CA GLU A 140 9.18 -8.89 -0.66
C GLU A 140 8.79 -7.49 -0.09
N ALA A 141 7.75 -7.42 0.75
CA ALA A 141 7.34 -6.18 1.41
C ALA A 141 8.46 -5.63 2.32
N VAL A 142 9.02 -6.48 3.16
CA VAL A 142 10.10 -6.12 4.08
C VAL A 142 11.33 -5.64 3.30
N THR A 143 11.66 -6.30 2.19
CA THR A 143 12.78 -5.91 1.32
C THR A 143 12.60 -4.49 0.78
N ARG A 144 11.40 -4.14 0.29
CA ARG A 144 11.12 -2.78 -0.19
C ARG A 144 11.19 -1.75 0.93
N VAL A 145 10.66 -2.05 2.11
CA VAL A 145 10.76 -1.16 3.29
C VAL A 145 12.22 -0.93 3.70
N LEU A 146 13.03 -1.99 3.73
CA LEU A 146 14.45 -1.89 4.08
C LEU A 146 15.25 -1.14 3.01
N ALA A 147 14.98 -1.39 1.73
CA ALA A 147 15.60 -0.67 0.61
C ALA A 147 15.28 0.83 0.68
N PHE A 148 14.02 1.19 0.93
CA PHE A 148 13.60 2.58 1.12
C PHE A 148 14.29 3.25 2.30
N LYS A 149 14.37 2.57 3.45
CA LYS A 149 15.14 3.04 4.61
C LYS A 149 16.63 3.20 4.30
N ALA A 150 17.23 2.29 3.53
CA ALA A 150 18.61 2.37 3.13
C ALA A 150 18.89 3.56 2.21
N MET A 151 18.01 3.81 1.24
CA MET A 151 18.07 4.96 0.35
C MET A 151 18.02 6.28 1.13
N LEU A 152 17.15 6.37 2.14
CA LEU A 152 17.06 7.50 3.06
C LEU A 152 18.19 7.53 4.12
N LYS A 153 19.17 6.61 4.06
CA LYS A 153 20.28 6.47 5.02
C LYS A 153 19.85 6.26 6.47
N LEU A 154 18.62 5.77 6.71
CA LEU A 154 18.07 5.52 8.05
C LEU A 154 18.71 4.31 8.75
N HIS A 155 19.52 3.51 8.04
CA HIS A 155 20.27 2.38 8.59
C HIS A 155 21.62 2.77 9.23
N THR A 156 22.04 4.03 9.10
CA THR A 156 23.32 4.52 9.65
C THR A 156 23.23 4.54 11.19
N LYS A 157 24.20 3.91 11.85
CA LYS A 157 24.25 3.81 13.32
C LYS A 157 25.54 4.39 13.87
N LYS A 158 25.48 5.00 15.05
CA LYS A 158 26.65 5.30 15.88
C LYS A 158 27.28 4.00 16.39
N ALA A 159 28.52 4.08 16.87
CA ALA A 159 29.24 2.92 17.45
C ALA A 159 28.47 2.23 18.60
N ASN A 160 27.63 2.97 19.33
CA ASN A 160 26.75 2.45 20.38
C ASN A 160 25.43 1.82 19.87
N GLY A 161 25.25 1.68 18.56
CA GLY A 161 24.04 1.12 17.95
C GLY A 161 22.87 2.10 17.77
N THR A 162 22.98 3.35 18.23
CA THR A 162 21.94 4.37 18.04
C THR A 162 21.85 4.77 16.57
N LEU A 163 20.66 4.83 16.01
CA LEU A 163 20.43 5.33 14.64
C LEU A 163 20.85 6.81 14.55
N ILE A 164 21.54 7.15 13.48
CA ILE A 164 21.88 8.54 13.14
C ILE A 164 20.81 9.03 12.16
N PRO A 165 19.93 9.95 12.57
CA PRO A 165 19.00 10.57 11.62
C PRO A 165 19.78 11.39 10.58
N PRO A 166 19.25 11.55 9.35
CA PRO A 166 19.85 12.42 8.33
C PRO A 166 19.99 13.83 8.88
N ALA A 167 21.20 14.36 8.96
CA ALA A 167 21.47 15.66 9.58
C ALA A 167 20.77 16.82 8.88
N GLU A 168 20.57 16.71 7.55
CA GLU A 168 19.96 17.76 6.72
C GLU A 168 18.48 18.00 6.99
N GLY A 169 17.74 17.00 7.51
CA GLY A 169 16.32 17.14 7.83
C GLY A 169 16.03 17.65 9.24
N LEU A 170 16.99 17.56 10.16
CA LEU A 170 16.75 17.89 11.57
C LEU A 170 16.64 19.41 11.82
N SER A 171 17.32 20.22 11.03
CA SER A 171 17.32 21.68 11.20
C SER A 171 15.99 22.35 10.84
N VAL A 172 15.14 21.65 10.08
CA VAL A 172 13.83 22.19 9.64
C VAL A 172 12.65 21.58 10.40
N ILE A 173 12.88 20.53 11.21
CA ILE A 173 11.81 19.95 12.05
C ILE A 173 11.44 20.92 13.15
N GLY A 174 10.17 21.36 13.16
CA GLY A 174 9.63 22.29 14.15
C GLY A 174 9.94 23.76 13.90
N CYS A 175 10.45 24.15 12.72
CA CYS A 175 10.49 25.55 12.32
C CYS A 175 9.13 26.01 11.78
N ASP A 176 8.89 27.35 11.79
CA ASP A 176 7.60 27.96 11.38
C ASP A 176 7.27 27.74 9.89
N GLU A 177 8.19 27.21 9.10
CA GLU A 177 8.01 26.87 7.66
C GLU A 177 7.51 25.43 7.44
N HIS A 178 7.29 24.68 8.51
CA HIS A 178 6.68 23.35 8.53
C HIS A 178 5.22 23.43 8.99
#